data_00f919756f3a11337290fed227f4694b
#
_entry.id   00f919756f3a11337290fed227f4694b
#
_cell.length_a   1.000
_cell.length_b   1.000
_cell.length_c   1.000
_cell.angle_alpha   90.00
_cell.angle_beta   90.00
_cell.angle_gamma   90.00
#
_symmetry.space_group_name_H-M   'P 1'
#
loop_
_entity.id
_entity.type
_entity.pdbx_description
1 polymer ?
#
loop_
_entity_poly.entity_id
_entity_poly.type
_entity_poly.pdbx_seq_one_letter_code
_entity_poly.pdbx_strand_id
1 'polypeptide(L)'
;PAVGPQIRLKEAGDALRNAILDDLDIGRIDGEAAEAVRIVDDEMLVREAVDLMTDGPHRDFAMHPRRGFVPAPVGLCCWSPEIAERKFLERWAELAVPGGDSGIRGDALNGFSEF
;
A
#
# COMPACT_ATOMS: atom_id res chain seq x y z
N PRO A 1 -17.02 -22.03 20.80
CA PRO A 1 -15.62 -22.24 20.44
C PRO A 1 -14.86 -20.94 20.51
N ALA A 2 -13.71 -20.97 21.15
CA ALA A 2 -12.88 -19.78 21.29
C ALA A 2 -12.31 -19.37 19.92
N VAL A 3 -12.56 -18.14 19.54
CA VAL A 3 -11.91 -17.52 18.39
C VAL A 3 -10.44 -17.35 18.71
N GLY A 4 -9.55 -17.83 17.85
CA GLY A 4 -8.12 -17.77 18.07
C GLY A 4 -7.60 -16.32 18.15
N PRO A 5 -6.44 -16.07 18.82
CA PRO A 5 -5.86 -14.73 18.95
C PRO A 5 -5.65 -14.00 17.62
N GLN A 6 -5.30 -14.71 16.57
CA GLN A 6 -5.06 -14.17 15.22
C GLN A 6 -6.34 -13.60 14.58
N ILE A 7 -7.50 -14.24 14.80
CA ILE A 7 -8.79 -13.74 14.29
C ILE A 7 -9.18 -12.47 15.02
N ARG A 8 -8.97 -12.39 16.33
CA ARG A 8 -9.23 -11.18 17.12
C ARG A 8 -8.34 -10.00 16.68
N LEU A 9 -7.08 -10.26 16.36
CA LEU A 9 -6.16 -9.24 15.87
C LEU A 9 -6.61 -8.69 14.50
N LYS A 10 -7.05 -9.57 13.61
CA LYS A 10 -7.60 -9.17 12.32
C LYS A 10 -8.86 -8.31 12.48
N GLU A 11 -9.80 -8.74 13.30
CA GLU A 11 -11.02 -7.97 13.58
C GLU A 11 -10.74 -6.60 14.17
N ALA A 12 -9.78 -6.50 15.09
CA ALA A 12 -9.35 -5.21 15.65
C ALA A 12 -8.70 -4.32 14.59
N GLY A 13 -7.87 -4.88 13.72
CA GLY A 13 -7.27 -4.17 12.60
C GLY A 13 -8.31 -3.65 11.60
N ASP A 14 -9.29 -4.46 11.26
CA ASP A 14 -10.38 -4.09 10.36
C ASP A 14 -11.26 -2.98 10.99
N ALA A 15 -11.55 -3.07 12.28
CA ALA A 15 -12.29 -2.04 13.01
C ALA A 15 -11.54 -0.71 13.03
N LEU A 16 -10.24 -0.73 13.30
CA LEU A 16 -9.40 0.47 13.28
C LEU A 16 -9.33 1.09 11.89
N ARG A 17 -9.09 0.30 10.86
CA ARG A 17 -9.08 0.76 9.47
C ARG A 17 -10.40 1.44 9.11
N ASN A 18 -11.51 0.82 9.44
CA ASN A 18 -12.83 1.38 9.17
C ASN A 18 -13.08 2.69 9.91
N ALA A 19 -12.65 2.80 11.16
CA ALA A 19 -12.74 4.04 11.92
C ALA A 19 -11.93 5.16 11.28
N ILE A 20 -10.73 4.89 10.77
CA ILE A 20 -9.89 5.85 10.05
C ILE A 20 -10.58 6.30 8.75
N LEU A 21 -11.11 5.37 7.96
CA LEU A 21 -11.81 5.69 6.72
C LEU A 21 -13.05 6.56 6.98
N ASP A 22 -13.79 6.28 8.05
CA ASP A 22 -14.96 7.06 8.44
C ASP A 22 -14.57 8.48 8.90
N ASP A 23 -13.51 8.60 9.69
CA ASP A 23 -12.99 9.89 10.17
C ASP A 23 -12.49 10.78 9.03
N LEU A 24 -11.87 10.19 8.03
CA LEU A 24 -11.38 10.90 6.84
C LEU A 24 -12.45 11.10 5.76
N ASP A 25 -13.69 10.68 6.00
CA ASP A 25 -14.78 10.70 5.02
C ASP A 25 -14.43 9.96 3.71
N ILE A 26 -13.66 8.90 3.84
CA ILE A 26 -13.31 7.99 2.74
C ILE A 26 -14.27 6.80 2.78
N GLY A 27 -14.88 6.48 1.65
CA GLY A 27 -15.75 5.32 1.55
C GLY A 27 -15.02 4.01 1.84
N ARG A 28 -15.80 2.96 2.10
CA ARG A 28 -15.25 1.61 2.27
C ARG A 28 -14.56 1.17 0.99
N ILE A 29 -13.38 0.59 1.15
CA ILE A 29 -12.63 0.00 0.04
C ILE A 29 -13.03 -1.47 -0.03
N ASP A 30 -13.69 -1.87 -1.09
CA ASP A 30 -14.17 -3.23 -1.33
C ASP A 30 -14.00 -3.65 -2.79
N GLY A 31 -14.34 -4.89 -3.09
CA GLY A 31 -14.38 -5.42 -4.45
C GLY A 31 -13.08 -5.20 -5.24
N GLU A 32 -13.23 -4.67 -6.44
CA GLU A 32 -12.13 -4.45 -7.38
C GLU A 32 -11.08 -3.48 -6.84
N ALA A 33 -11.49 -2.43 -6.14
CA ALA A 33 -10.57 -1.48 -5.54
C ALA A 33 -9.72 -2.12 -4.44
N ALA A 34 -10.32 -2.95 -3.58
CA ALA A 34 -9.59 -3.68 -2.55
C ALA A 34 -8.58 -4.67 -3.17
N GLU A 35 -8.96 -5.34 -4.25
CA GLU A 35 -8.07 -6.26 -4.96
C GLU A 35 -6.90 -5.52 -5.61
N ALA A 36 -7.15 -4.37 -6.23
CA ALA A 36 -6.10 -3.54 -6.81
C ALA A 36 -5.08 -3.08 -5.74
N VAL A 37 -5.55 -2.65 -4.57
CA VAL A 37 -4.67 -2.28 -3.44
C VAL A 37 -3.84 -3.48 -2.99
N ARG A 38 -4.45 -4.66 -2.87
CA ARG A 38 -3.75 -5.88 -2.47
C ARG A 38 -2.64 -6.25 -3.45
N ILE A 39 -2.91 -6.17 -4.75
CA ILE A 39 -1.91 -6.47 -5.79
C ILE A 39 -0.73 -5.51 -5.67
N VAL A 40 -0.98 -4.22 -5.56
CA VAL A 40 0.09 -3.21 -5.42
C VAL A 40 0.90 -3.44 -4.15
N ASP A 41 0.25 -3.78 -3.05
CA ASP A 41 0.92 -4.10 -1.77
C ASP A 41 1.86 -5.30 -1.92
N ASP A 42 1.42 -6.37 -2.56
CA ASP A 42 2.24 -7.55 -2.81
C ASP A 42 3.41 -7.25 -3.77
N GLU A 43 3.19 -6.47 -4.82
CA GLU A 43 4.26 -6.05 -5.74
C GLU A 43 5.29 -5.14 -5.06
N MET A 44 4.85 -4.25 -4.19
CA MET A 44 5.74 -3.42 -3.37
C MET A 44 6.55 -4.26 -2.38
N LEU A 45 5.95 -5.26 -1.75
CA LEU A 45 6.66 -6.19 -0.88
C LEU A 45 7.80 -6.89 -1.63
N VAL A 46 7.56 -7.33 -2.86
CA VAL A 46 8.62 -7.94 -3.69
C VAL A 46 9.71 -6.92 -4.04
N ARG A 47 9.33 -5.68 -4.36
CA ARG A 47 10.29 -4.60 -4.62
C ARG A 47 11.17 -4.31 -3.40
N GLU A 48 10.57 -4.18 -2.24
CA GLU A 48 11.28 -3.97 -0.98
C GLU A 48 12.23 -5.13 -0.67
N ALA A 49 11.78 -6.36 -0.90
CA ALA A 49 12.63 -7.52 -0.69
C ALA A 49 13.87 -7.52 -1.61
N VAL A 50 13.69 -7.13 -2.88
CA VAL A 50 14.80 -7.05 -3.85
C VAL A 50 15.78 -5.95 -3.48
N ASP A 51 15.30 -4.77 -3.12
CA ASP A 51 16.11 -3.57 -2.98
C ASP A 51 16.72 -3.42 -1.58
N LEU A 52 16.03 -3.89 -0.54
CA LEU A 52 16.39 -3.60 0.86
C LEU A 52 16.83 -4.82 1.66
N MET A 53 16.39 -6.01 1.28
CA MET A 53 16.72 -7.22 2.05
C MET A 53 17.96 -7.91 1.51
N THR A 54 18.79 -8.39 2.42
CA THR A 54 19.91 -9.28 2.08
C THR A 54 19.39 -10.66 1.68
N ASP A 55 20.18 -11.40 0.92
CA ASP A 55 19.85 -12.78 0.58
C ASP A 55 19.60 -13.61 1.84
N GLY A 56 18.55 -14.39 1.82
CA GLY A 56 18.17 -15.23 2.95
C GLY A 56 16.69 -15.60 2.97
N PRO A 57 16.26 -16.39 3.98
CA PRO A 57 14.92 -16.97 4.03
C PRO A 57 13.77 -15.94 3.96
N HIS A 58 13.96 -14.78 4.54
CA HIS A 58 12.91 -13.74 4.52
C HIS A 58 12.71 -13.14 3.13
N ARG A 59 13.82 -12.87 2.43
CA ARG A 59 13.76 -12.40 1.04
C ARG A 59 13.19 -13.48 0.12
N ASP A 60 13.65 -14.71 0.28
CA ASP A 60 13.15 -15.85 -0.49
C ASP A 60 11.66 -16.07 -0.30
N PHE A 61 11.17 -15.90 0.94
CA PHE A 61 9.73 -15.96 1.22
C PHE A 61 8.94 -14.86 0.52
N ALA A 62 9.40 -13.62 0.58
CA ALA A 62 8.75 -12.49 -0.08
C ALA A 62 8.72 -12.65 -1.61
N MET A 63 9.78 -13.20 -2.18
CA MET A 63 9.94 -13.43 -3.62
C MET A 63 9.41 -14.79 -4.09
N HIS A 64 8.74 -15.54 -3.23
CA HIS A 64 8.37 -16.92 -3.54
C HIS A 64 7.47 -16.99 -4.79
N PRO A 65 7.77 -17.88 -5.76
CA PRO A 65 7.07 -17.96 -7.05
C PRO A 65 5.56 -18.19 -6.95
N ARG A 66 5.10 -18.81 -5.86
CA ARG A 66 3.65 -19.01 -5.62
C ARG A 66 2.88 -17.72 -5.43
N ARG A 67 3.54 -16.62 -5.10
CA ARG A 67 2.90 -15.31 -5.01
C ARG A 67 2.55 -14.78 -6.39
N GLY A 68 3.29 -15.16 -7.43
CA GLY A 68 3.03 -14.74 -8.81
C GLY A 68 3.22 -13.25 -9.06
N PHE A 69 3.77 -12.52 -8.11
CA PHE A 69 3.98 -11.07 -8.22
C PHE A 69 5.38 -10.75 -8.72
N VAL A 70 5.45 -9.76 -9.59
CA VAL A 70 6.70 -9.15 -10.02
C VAL A 70 7.00 -7.94 -9.13
N PRO A 71 8.27 -7.50 -9.04
CA PRO A 71 8.57 -6.26 -8.32
C PRO A 71 7.84 -5.08 -8.96
N ALA A 72 7.25 -4.22 -8.13
CA ALA A 72 6.67 -2.97 -8.61
C ALA A 72 7.72 -2.19 -9.44
N PRO A 73 7.31 -1.56 -10.57
CA PRO A 73 8.25 -0.87 -11.48
C PRO A 73 8.67 0.51 -10.95
N VAL A 74 9.07 0.57 -9.71
CA VAL A 74 9.53 1.77 -9.02
C VAL A 74 10.85 1.49 -8.32
N GLY A 75 11.74 2.49 -8.27
CA GLY A 75 12.93 2.44 -7.42
C GLY A 75 12.58 2.92 -6.01
N LEU A 76 13.18 2.32 -5.01
CA LEU A 76 13.02 2.78 -3.63
C LEU A 76 14.05 3.88 -3.33
N CYS A 77 13.57 5.00 -2.82
CA CYS A 77 14.40 6.08 -2.31
C CYS A 77 14.29 6.09 -0.78
N CYS A 78 15.42 5.93 -0.10
CA CYS A 78 15.47 6.07 1.35
C CYS A 78 15.43 7.56 1.73
N TRP A 79 14.25 8.14 1.71
CA TRP A 79 14.06 9.54 2.09
C TRP A 79 14.28 9.74 3.59
N SER A 80 14.76 10.93 3.97
CA SER A 80 14.68 11.34 5.37
C SER A 80 13.21 11.46 5.79
N PRO A 81 12.91 11.36 7.11
CA PRO A 81 11.54 11.51 7.60
C PRO A 81 10.87 12.80 7.13
N GLU A 82 11.60 13.90 7.09
CA GLU A 82 11.09 15.21 6.68
C GLU A 82 10.72 15.25 5.19
N ILE A 83 11.54 14.61 4.36
CA ILE A 83 11.24 14.48 2.92
C ILE A 83 10.04 13.57 2.70
N ALA A 84 9.99 12.45 3.40
CA ALA A 84 8.88 11.50 3.30
C ALA A 84 7.55 12.15 3.72
N GLU A 85 7.53 12.89 4.82
CA GLU A 85 6.36 13.64 5.28
C GLU A 85 5.89 14.65 4.23
N ARG A 86 6.81 15.46 3.72
CA ARG A 86 6.48 16.47 2.69
C ARG A 86 5.89 15.82 1.43
N LYS A 87 6.52 14.76 0.92
CA LYS A 87 6.05 14.04 -0.26
C LYS A 87 4.68 13.41 -0.04
N PHE A 88 4.45 12.85 1.14
CA PHE A 88 3.16 12.30 1.52
C PHE A 88 2.07 13.38 1.52
N LEU A 89 2.32 14.52 2.17
CA LEU A 89 1.37 15.62 2.28
C LEU A 89 1.09 16.27 0.91
N GLU A 90 2.09 16.44 0.08
CA GLU A 90 1.92 16.91 -1.31
C GLU A 90 0.98 15.97 -2.09
N ARG A 91 1.23 14.66 -2.00
CA ARG A 91 0.39 13.67 -2.68
C ARG A 91 -1.02 13.60 -2.11
N TRP A 92 -1.14 13.69 -0.80
CA TRP A 92 -2.45 13.76 -0.14
C TRP A 92 -3.26 14.95 -0.64
N ALA A 93 -2.65 16.14 -0.70
CA ALA A 93 -3.32 17.35 -1.20
C ALA A 93 -3.80 17.21 -2.64
N GLU A 94 -3.03 16.54 -3.50
CA GLU A 94 -3.42 16.28 -4.89
C GLU A 94 -4.64 15.35 -4.99
N LEU A 95 -4.69 14.31 -4.16
CA LEU A 95 -5.72 13.27 -4.21
C LEU A 95 -7.00 13.63 -3.44
N ALA A 96 -6.88 14.43 -2.38
CA ALA A 96 -7.97 14.78 -1.48
C ALA A 96 -8.72 16.06 -1.88
N VAL A 97 -8.55 16.56 -3.11
CA VAL A 97 -9.25 17.76 -3.59
C VAL A 97 -10.76 17.49 -3.66
N PRO A 98 -11.58 18.27 -2.92
CA PRO A 98 -13.03 18.13 -2.98
C PRO A 98 -13.56 18.38 -4.39
N GLY A 99 -14.34 17.45 -4.94
CA GLY A 99 -14.93 17.56 -6.29
C GLY A 99 -13.96 17.19 -7.42
N GLY A 100 -12.77 16.73 -7.11
CA GLY A 100 -11.91 16.07 -8.08
C GLY A 100 -12.60 14.80 -8.59
N ASP A 101 -12.64 14.66 -9.92
CA ASP A 101 -13.14 13.46 -10.56
C ASP A 101 -12.42 12.25 -9.92
N SER A 102 -13.18 11.37 -9.29
CA SER A 102 -12.64 10.20 -8.56
C SER A 102 -12.07 9.13 -9.49
N GLY A 103 -11.90 9.44 -10.76
CA GLY A 103 -11.13 8.65 -11.68
C GLY A 103 -9.66 8.70 -11.29
N ILE A 104 -9.11 7.59 -10.82
CA ILE A 104 -7.68 7.37 -10.85
C ILE A 104 -7.29 7.46 -12.33
N ARG A 105 -6.89 8.64 -12.76
CA ARG A 105 -6.37 8.81 -14.11
C ARG A 105 -5.04 8.07 -14.19
N GLY A 106 -4.77 7.43 -15.34
CA GLY A 106 -3.49 6.76 -15.58
C GLY A 106 -2.26 7.66 -15.33
N ASP A 107 -2.45 8.97 -15.34
CA ASP A 107 -1.45 9.98 -15.02
C ASP A 107 -0.99 9.94 -13.54
N ALA A 108 -1.80 9.42 -12.63
CA ALA A 108 -1.41 9.23 -11.24
C ALA A 108 -0.30 8.17 -11.08
N LEU A 109 -0.23 7.21 -11.99
CA LEU A 109 0.82 6.19 -12.01
C LEU A 109 2.14 6.72 -12.59
N ASN A 110 2.09 7.73 -13.45
CA ASN A 110 3.29 8.35 -14.00
C ASN A 110 4.04 9.21 -12.97
N GLY A 111 3.38 9.69 -11.93
CA GLY A 111 4.01 10.39 -10.81
C GLY A 111 4.90 9.52 -9.94
N PHE A 112 4.77 8.19 -10.02
CA PHE A 112 5.64 7.25 -9.30
C PHE A 112 6.96 6.96 -10.02
N SER A 113 7.11 7.34 -11.28
CA SER A 113 8.35 7.12 -12.05
C SER A 113 9.50 8.07 -11.69
N GLU A 114 9.24 9.11 -10.89
CA GLU A 114 10.24 10.09 -10.43
C GLU A 114 10.74 9.85 -9.00
N PHE A 115 10.51 8.67 -8.49
CA PHE A 115 11.02 8.29 -7.17
C PHE A 115 12.46 7.81 -7.23
#